data_5997dfc21fb5c3001df1db76fa651c0b
#
_entry.id   5997dfc21fb5c3001df1db76fa651c0b
#
_cell.length_a   1.000
_cell.length_b   1.000
_cell.length_c   1.000
_cell.angle_alpha   90.00
_cell.angle_beta   90.00
_cell.angle_gamma   90.00
#
_symmetry.space_group_name_H-M   'P 1'
#
loop_
_entity.id
_entity.type
_entity.pdbx_description
1 polymer ?
#
loop_
_entity_poly.entity_id
_entity_poly.type
_entity_poly.pdbx_seq_one_letter_code
_entity_poly.pdbx_strand_id
1 'polypeptide(L)'
;MDEPGAKDVAGVSDEWEPALAAESAAAAQGIAPASNLFGTLSPGVPSEGQRQDIQLVLDIPVQLTVELGRTKIPIRHILQLAQGSVIELDALAGEPMDVLVNGCLIAQGEVVVVNEKFGIRLTDIITPSERMRKLHR
;
A
#
# COMPACT_ATOMS: atom_id res chain seq x y z
N MET A 1 -48.66 16.27 52.73
CA MET A 1 -47.70 16.24 51.63
C MET A 1 -47.50 14.79 51.21
N ASP A 2 -48.32 14.40 50.26
CA ASP A 2 -48.22 13.07 49.64
C ASP A 2 -47.30 13.13 48.46
N GLU A 3 -46.25 12.36 48.48
CA GLU A 3 -45.48 12.04 47.29
C GLU A 3 -46.07 10.80 46.59
N PRO A 4 -46.80 10.97 45.50
CA PRO A 4 -47.24 9.83 44.70
C PRO A 4 -46.25 9.61 43.53
N GLY A 5 -45.02 9.32 43.82
CA GLY A 5 -44.05 9.19 42.73
C GLY A 5 -43.22 7.89 42.71
N ALA A 6 -43.21 7.18 43.82
CA ALA A 6 -42.30 6.02 43.96
C ALA A 6 -42.93 4.68 43.57
N LYS A 7 -44.23 4.62 43.31
CA LYS A 7 -44.91 3.33 42.97
C LYS A 7 -44.99 2.99 41.49
N ASP A 8 -44.85 3.97 40.62
CA ASP A 8 -44.96 3.71 39.16
C ASP A 8 -43.66 3.24 38.52
N VAL A 9 -42.52 3.49 39.16
CA VAL A 9 -41.22 3.07 38.63
C VAL A 9 -40.95 1.57 38.85
N ALA A 10 -41.51 0.97 39.87
CA ALA A 10 -41.38 -0.47 40.17
C ALA A 10 -42.19 -1.36 39.21
N GLY A 11 -43.31 -0.85 38.65
CA GLY A 11 -44.13 -1.61 37.69
C GLY A 11 -43.56 -1.64 36.28
N VAL A 12 -42.74 -0.68 35.91
CA VAL A 12 -42.17 -0.60 34.57
C VAL A 12 -40.94 -1.53 34.43
N SER A 13 -40.23 -1.78 35.52
CA SER A 13 -39.07 -2.67 35.50
C SER A 13 -39.47 -4.15 35.38
N ASP A 14 -40.65 -4.53 35.83
CA ASP A 14 -41.15 -5.92 35.76
C ASP A 14 -41.70 -6.28 34.36
N GLU A 15 -42.09 -5.32 33.54
CA GLU A 15 -42.66 -5.58 32.21
C GLU A 15 -41.60 -5.82 31.15
N TRP A 16 -40.40 -5.33 31.30
CA TRP A 16 -39.35 -5.51 30.29
C TRP A 16 -38.32 -6.58 30.67
N GLU A 17 -38.27 -7.00 31.92
CA GLU A 17 -37.39 -8.11 32.33
C GLU A 17 -37.66 -9.43 31.58
N PRO A 18 -38.91 -9.85 31.34
CA PRO A 18 -39.17 -11.03 30.54
C PRO A 18 -38.80 -10.88 29.05
N ALA A 19 -38.82 -9.66 28.52
CA ALA A 19 -38.39 -9.38 27.16
C ALA A 19 -36.88 -9.56 26.99
N LEU A 20 -36.08 -9.11 27.94
CA LEU A 20 -34.63 -9.30 27.97
C LEU A 20 -34.25 -10.79 28.18
N ALA A 21 -35.00 -11.51 29.00
CA ALA A 21 -34.81 -12.93 29.22
C ALA A 21 -35.19 -13.75 27.99
N ALA A 22 -36.23 -13.36 27.26
CA ALA A 22 -36.61 -13.98 25.98
C ALA A 22 -35.58 -13.71 24.87
N GLU A 23 -35.02 -12.53 24.84
CA GLU A 23 -33.97 -12.17 23.87
C GLU A 23 -32.66 -12.90 24.14
N SER A 24 -32.27 -13.05 25.41
CA SER A 24 -31.10 -13.84 25.79
C SER A 24 -31.28 -15.34 25.55
N ALA A 25 -32.52 -15.87 25.71
CA ALA A 25 -32.84 -17.25 25.43
C ALA A 25 -32.92 -17.55 23.92
N ALA A 26 -33.40 -16.59 23.12
CA ALA A 26 -33.40 -16.70 21.65
C ALA A 26 -31.98 -16.62 21.08
N ALA A 27 -31.12 -15.83 21.67
CA ALA A 27 -29.70 -15.78 21.30
C ALA A 27 -28.95 -17.09 21.63
N ALA A 28 -29.42 -17.84 22.62
CA ALA A 28 -28.81 -19.12 23.00
C ALA A 28 -29.25 -20.29 22.09
N GLN A 29 -30.33 -20.16 21.34
CA GLN A 29 -30.93 -21.30 20.60
C GLN A 29 -30.70 -21.34 19.08
N GLY A 30 -30.03 -20.38 18.47
CA GLY A 30 -29.96 -20.40 17.03
C GLY A 30 -28.87 -19.59 16.34
N ILE A 31 -28.13 -18.82 17.07
CA ILE A 31 -27.03 -18.06 16.50
C ILE A 31 -25.76 -18.70 16.99
N ALA A 32 -25.05 -19.37 16.08
CA ALA A 32 -23.66 -19.74 16.33
C ALA A 32 -22.92 -18.53 16.90
N PRO A 33 -22.11 -18.69 17.96
CA PRO A 33 -21.39 -17.58 18.56
C PRO A 33 -20.67 -16.81 17.45
N ALA A 34 -20.71 -15.48 17.50
CA ALA A 34 -20.15 -14.61 16.48
C ALA A 34 -18.67 -14.92 16.18
N SER A 35 -18.01 -15.64 17.07
CA SER A 35 -16.68 -16.23 16.86
C SER A 35 -16.62 -17.25 15.71
N ASN A 36 -17.75 -17.84 15.29
CA ASN A 36 -17.79 -18.74 14.14
C ASN A 36 -18.21 -18.06 12.83
N LEU A 37 -18.83 -16.87 12.91
CA LEU A 37 -19.13 -16.03 11.74
C LEU A 37 -17.90 -15.30 11.20
N PHE A 38 -17.00 -14.94 12.08
CA PHE A 38 -15.65 -14.49 11.74
C PHE A 38 -14.70 -15.69 11.93
N GLY A 39 -14.90 -16.71 11.09
CA GLY A 39 -13.98 -17.83 11.04
C GLY A 39 -12.57 -17.31 11.06
N THR A 40 -11.95 -17.43 12.22
CA THR A 40 -10.55 -17.18 12.49
C THR A 40 -9.88 -16.27 11.45
N LEU A 41 -10.06 -14.96 11.61
CA LEU A 41 -9.07 -14.01 11.17
C LEU A 41 -7.86 -14.15 12.13
N SER A 42 -7.35 -15.37 12.24
CA SER A 42 -6.00 -15.56 12.71
C SER A 42 -5.12 -14.72 11.78
N PRO A 43 -4.18 -13.92 12.28
CA PRO A 43 -3.03 -13.52 11.50
C PRO A 43 -2.21 -14.81 11.25
N GLY A 44 -2.84 -15.74 10.57
CA GLY A 44 -2.32 -17.06 10.26
C GLY A 44 -1.49 -16.95 9.00
N VAL A 45 -0.40 -17.64 9.05
CA VAL A 45 0.48 -18.00 7.93
C VAL A 45 -0.33 -17.97 6.62
N PRO A 46 0.07 -17.19 5.61
CA PRO A 46 -0.65 -17.13 4.35
C PRO A 46 -0.86 -18.55 3.83
N SER A 47 -2.09 -18.90 3.51
CA SER A 47 -2.45 -20.19 2.96
C SER A 47 -1.61 -20.46 1.70
N GLU A 48 -1.36 -21.71 1.39
CA GLU A 48 -0.54 -22.09 0.21
C GLU A 48 -1.03 -21.43 -1.08
N GLY A 49 -2.35 -21.20 -1.22
CA GLY A 49 -2.93 -20.45 -2.34
C GLY A 49 -2.46 -19.01 -2.39
N GLN A 50 -2.44 -18.29 -1.27
CA GLN A 50 -1.95 -16.91 -1.23
C GLN A 50 -0.45 -16.80 -1.53
N ARG A 51 0.34 -17.80 -1.17
CA ARG A 51 1.77 -17.85 -1.53
C ARG A 51 1.99 -18.05 -3.02
N GLN A 52 1.18 -18.88 -3.68
CA GLN A 52 1.23 -19.07 -5.11
C GLN A 52 0.82 -17.80 -5.87
N ASP A 53 -0.23 -17.11 -5.43
CA ASP A 53 -0.66 -15.84 -6.02
C ASP A 53 0.42 -14.76 -5.89
N ILE A 54 1.11 -14.68 -4.76
CA ILE A 54 2.22 -13.75 -4.57
C ILE A 54 3.40 -14.11 -5.48
N GLN A 55 3.71 -15.39 -5.66
CA GLN A 55 4.78 -15.82 -6.57
C GLN A 55 4.48 -15.45 -8.01
N LEU A 56 3.25 -15.60 -8.48
CA LEU A 56 2.84 -15.18 -9.82
C LEU A 56 3.02 -13.68 -10.06
N VAL A 57 2.76 -12.86 -9.03
CA VAL A 57 2.98 -11.40 -9.10
C VAL A 57 4.47 -11.05 -9.15
N LEU A 58 5.32 -11.82 -8.48
CA LEU A 58 6.77 -11.58 -8.47
C LEU A 58 7.45 -11.86 -9.82
N ASP A 59 6.86 -12.68 -10.65
CA ASP A 59 7.38 -13.02 -11.98
C ASP A 59 6.96 -12.04 -13.07
N ILE A 60 6.15 -11.03 -12.76
CA ILE A 60 5.72 -10.00 -13.72
C ILE A 60 6.89 -9.08 -14.04
N PRO A 61 7.30 -8.96 -15.32
CA PRO A 61 8.36 -8.04 -15.71
C PRO A 61 7.90 -6.59 -15.55
N VAL A 62 8.74 -5.77 -14.93
CA VAL A 62 8.53 -4.34 -14.75
C VAL A 62 9.59 -3.54 -15.48
N GLN A 63 9.25 -2.32 -15.90
CA GLN A 63 10.19 -1.44 -16.58
C GLN A 63 11.08 -0.71 -15.57
N LEU A 64 12.38 -0.93 -15.67
CA LEU A 64 13.39 -0.17 -14.95
C LEU A 64 13.95 0.91 -15.88
N THR A 65 13.96 2.15 -15.40
CA THR A 65 14.50 3.30 -16.12
C THR A 65 15.59 3.97 -15.27
N VAL A 66 16.66 4.39 -15.92
CA VAL A 66 17.73 5.17 -15.29
C VAL A 66 17.72 6.56 -15.90
N GLU A 67 17.60 7.59 -15.08
CA GLU A 67 17.55 8.99 -15.51
C GLU A 67 18.79 9.73 -15.02
N LEU A 68 19.48 10.41 -15.93
CA LEU A 68 20.62 11.26 -15.63
C LEU A 68 20.19 12.63 -15.09
N GLY A 69 19.03 13.13 -15.51
CA GLY A 69 18.50 14.43 -15.15
C GLY A 69 17.36 14.81 -16.09
N ARG A 70 16.70 15.91 -15.79
CA ARG A 70 15.55 16.42 -16.54
C ARG A 70 15.74 17.92 -16.80
N THR A 71 15.12 18.44 -17.84
CA THR A 71 15.07 19.88 -18.06
C THR A 71 13.79 20.25 -18.78
N LYS A 72 13.35 21.48 -18.62
CA LYS A 72 12.20 22.05 -19.32
C LYS A 72 12.66 23.17 -20.22
N ILE A 73 12.49 23.00 -21.52
CA ILE A 73 12.86 24.00 -22.50
C ILE A 73 11.64 24.38 -23.36
N PRO A 74 11.54 25.64 -23.82
CA PRO A 74 10.46 26.06 -24.72
C PRO A 74 10.47 25.28 -26.03
N ILE A 75 9.30 25.07 -26.63
CA ILE A 75 9.15 24.35 -27.91
C ILE A 75 10.00 25.01 -29.00
N ARG A 76 10.07 26.33 -29.05
CA ARG A 76 10.90 27.06 -30.03
C ARG A 76 12.36 26.64 -29.98
N HIS A 77 12.91 26.36 -28.80
CA HIS A 77 14.30 25.89 -28.66
C HIS A 77 14.44 24.45 -29.14
N ILE A 78 13.43 23.60 -28.88
CA ILE A 78 13.42 22.22 -29.41
C ILE A 78 13.50 22.21 -30.94
N LEU A 79 12.77 23.10 -31.60
CA LEU A 79 12.77 23.21 -33.08
C LEU A 79 14.08 23.75 -33.65
N GLN A 80 14.93 24.38 -32.83
CA GLN A 80 16.25 24.90 -33.21
C GLN A 80 17.40 23.91 -32.94
N LEU A 81 17.11 22.78 -32.27
CA LEU A 81 18.12 21.76 -32.00
C LEU A 81 18.61 21.11 -33.29
N ALA A 82 19.91 20.96 -33.40
CA ALA A 82 20.58 20.30 -34.51
C ALA A 82 21.62 19.29 -33.95
N GLN A 83 22.16 18.50 -34.83
CA GLN A 83 23.25 17.58 -34.46
C GLN A 83 24.43 18.37 -33.85
N GLY A 84 24.85 17.95 -32.64
CA GLY A 84 25.89 18.65 -31.88
C GLY A 84 25.37 19.70 -30.88
N SER A 85 24.04 19.97 -30.85
CA SER A 85 23.47 20.82 -29.80
C SER A 85 23.65 20.21 -28.43
N VAL A 86 23.95 21.04 -27.43
CA VAL A 86 24.07 20.65 -26.02
C VAL A 86 22.87 21.18 -25.25
N ILE A 87 22.28 20.33 -24.47
CA ILE A 87 21.17 20.67 -23.56
C ILE A 87 21.67 20.43 -22.13
N GLU A 88 21.56 21.47 -21.30
CA GLU A 88 21.87 21.36 -19.88
C GLU A 88 20.72 20.68 -19.14
N LEU A 89 21.06 19.76 -18.25
CA LEU A 89 20.14 19.07 -17.35
C LEU A 89 20.22 19.69 -15.95
N ASP A 90 19.25 19.38 -15.12
CA ASP A 90 19.16 19.85 -13.73
C ASP A 90 20.14 19.14 -12.78
N ALA A 91 20.65 17.97 -13.16
CA ALA A 91 21.62 17.22 -12.38
C ALA A 91 23.05 17.79 -12.53
N LEU A 92 23.79 17.79 -11.43
CA LEU A 92 25.19 18.19 -11.43
C LEU A 92 26.11 17.05 -11.90
N ALA A 93 27.24 17.41 -12.51
CA ALA A 93 28.23 16.44 -12.92
C ALA A 93 28.80 15.69 -11.69
N GLY A 94 28.69 14.36 -11.69
CA GLY A 94 29.15 13.51 -10.60
C GLY A 94 28.05 13.14 -9.59
N GLU A 95 26.85 13.66 -9.73
CA GLU A 95 25.72 13.20 -8.93
C GLU A 95 25.26 11.78 -9.37
N PRO A 96 24.77 10.96 -8.42
CA PRO A 96 24.22 9.67 -8.74
C PRO A 96 22.95 9.81 -9.58
N MET A 97 22.75 8.89 -10.52
CA MET A 97 21.57 8.85 -11.38
C MET A 97 20.37 8.26 -10.63
N ASP A 98 19.20 8.72 -10.99
CA ASP A 98 17.94 8.19 -10.47
C ASP A 98 17.53 6.90 -11.17
N VAL A 99 17.17 5.90 -10.36
CA VAL A 99 16.65 4.61 -10.84
C VAL A 99 15.17 4.53 -10.51
N LEU A 100 14.36 4.42 -11.55
CA LEU A 100 12.91 4.37 -11.46
C LEU A 100 12.37 3.03 -11.92
N VAL A 101 11.30 2.57 -11.26
CA VAL A 101 10.50 1.43 -11.71
C VAL A 101 9.08 1.91 -11.95
N ASN A 102 8.58 1.72 -13.16
CA ASN A 102 7.27 2.23 -13.59
C ASN A 102 7.06 3.73 -13.26
N GLY A 103 8.12 4.53 -13.39
CA GLY A 103 8.08 5.96 -13.08
C GLY A 103 8.22 6.34 -11.62
N CYS A 104 8.36 5.38 -10.71
CA CYS A 104 8.57 5.62 -9.28
C CYS A 104 10.04 5.48 -8.91
N LEU A 105 10.63 6.50 -8.28
CA LEU A 105 12.01 6.45 -7.79
C LEU A 105 12.16 5.39 -6.70
N ILE A 106 13.10 4.47 -6.90
CA ILE A 106 13.41 3.39 -5.96
C ILE A 106 14.86 3.37 -5.48
N ALA A 107 15.77 3.92 -6.26
CA ALA A 107 17.19 3.85 -5.96
C ALA A 107 17.94 5.01 -6.63
N GLN A 108 19.18 5.20 -6.22
CA GLN A 108 20.16 6.05 -6.90
C GLN A 108 21.44 5.25 -7.13
N GLY A 109 22.18 5.61 -8.16
CA GLY A 109 23.39 4.87 -8.49
C GLY A 109 24.29 5.56 -9.52
N GLU A 110 25.42 4.94 -9.75
CA GLU A 110 26.45 5.40 -10.70
C GLU A 110 26.50 4.50 -11.91
N VAL A 111 26.70 5.09 -13.09
CA VAL A 111 26.92 4.33 -14.32
C VAL A 111 28.28 3.64 -14.29
N VAL A 112 28.27 2.37 -14.60
CA VAL A 112 29.46 1.55 -14.77
C VAL A 112 29.41 0.82 -16.13
N VAL A 113 30.58 0.44 -16.63
CA VAL A 113 30.66 -0.36 -17.85
C VAL A 113 31.00 -1.81 -17.46
N VAL A 114 30.19 -2.74 -17.89
CA VAL A 114 30.36 -4.17 -17.64
C VAL A 114 30.23 -4.92 -18.97
N ASN A 115 31.29 -5.58 -19.40
CA ASN A 115 31.31 -6.36 -20.66
C ASN A 115 30.77 -5.56 -21.87
N GLU A 116 31.29 -4.35 -22.06
CA GLU A 116 30.91 -3.42 -23.15
C GLU A 116 29.45 -2.92 -23.10
N LYS A 117 28.76 -3.16 -22.01
CA LYS A 117 27.41 -2.66 -21.75
C LYS A 117 27.40 -1.68 -20.57
N PHE A 118 26.52 -0.72 -20.63
CA PHE A 118 26.26 0.14 -19.48
C PHE A 118 25.49 -0.63 -18.40
N GLY A 119 25.97 -0.52 -17.18
CA GLY A 119 25.29 -0.98 -15.99
C GLY A 119 25.13 0.16 -14.99
N ILE A 120 24.40 -0.07 -13.93
CA ILE A 120 24.30 0.88 -12.83
C ILE A 120 24.72 0.21 -11.52
N ARG A 121 25.60 0.87 -10.79
CA ARG A 121 25.97 0.49 -9.43
C ARG A 121 25.08 1.26 -8.47
N LEU A 122 24.21 0.57 -7.77
CA LEU A 122 23.32 1.22 -6.78
C LEU A 122 24.14 1.70 -5.59
N THR A 123 23.98 2.98 -5.25
CA THR A 123 24.61 3.62 -4.08
C THR A 123 23.62 3.74 -2.94
N ASP A 124 22.37 4.04 -3.24
CA ASP A 124 21.26 4.09 -2.28
C ASP A 124 20.04 3.37 -2.86
N ILE A 125 19.33 2.63 -2.02
CA ILE A 125 18.14 1.88 -2.42
C ILE A 125 17.15 1.78 -1.26
N ILE A 126 15.88 2.04 -1.54
CA ILE A 126 14.80 1.87 -0.57
C ILE A 126 14.60 0.40 -0.19
N THR A 127 13.96 0.17 0.96
CA THR A 127 13.70 -1.18 1.47
C THR A 127 12.83 -2.02 0.51
N PRO A 128 12.95 -3.35 0.52
CA PRO A 128 12.14 -4.22 -0.34
C PRO A 128 10.63 -4.00 -0.16
N SER A 129 10.18 -3.80 1.07
CA SER A 129 8.77 -3.55 1.39
C SER A 129 8.24 -2.24 0.80
N GLU A 130 9.06 -1.20 0.81
CA GLU A 130 8.71 0.09 0.18
C GLU A 130 8.70 -0.01 -1.35
N ARG A 131 9.64 -0.78 -1.94
CA ARG A 131 9.63 -1.05 -3.38
C ARG A 131 8.32 -1.72 -3.81
N MET A 132 7.88 -2.76 -3.09
CA MET A 132 6.60 -3.43 -3.36
C MET A 132 5.42 -2.46 -3.25
N ARG A 133 5.40 -1.60 -2.24
CA ARG A 133 4.34 -0.60 -2.08
C ARG A 133 4.30 0.44 -3.20
N LYS A 134 5.46 0.83 -3.74
CA LYS A 134 5.55 1.77 -4.87
C LYS A 134 5.15 1.14 -6.21
N LEU A 135 5.33 -0.16 -6.38
CA LEU A 135 4.88 -0.88 -7.58
C LEU A 135 3.35 -1.00 -7.65
N HIS A 136 2.67 -0.87 -6.53
CA HIS A 136 1.21 -1.02 -6.41
C HIS A 136 0.42 0.28 -6.68
N ARG A 137 1.08 1.34 -7.07
CA ARG A 137 0.44 2.63 -7.39
C ARG A 137 0.13 2.77 -8.88
#